data_a46a86527530b609e9cd64a10bbaae47
#
_entry.id   a46a86527530b609e9cd64a10bbaae47
#
_cell.length_a   1.000
_cell.length_b   1.000
_cell.length_c   1.000
_cell.angle_alpha   90.00
_cell.angle_beta   90.00
_cell.angle_gamma   90.00
#
_symmetry.space_group_name_H-M   'P 1'
#
loop_
_entity.id
_entity.type
_entity.pdbx_description
1 polymer ?
#
loop_
_entity_poly.entity_id
_entity_poly.type
_entity_poly.pdbx_seq_one_letter_code
_entity_poly.pdbx_strand_id
1 'polypeptide(L)'
;VGFKAVFQYTTTPAIYDKPFCFKIEDYIVPTKLNDTTLQREGKTVFVIPFDRKDIDAQQAYEDIEQKISSLDYPQLFLRMQTISWNTPTQRGKIVKQLLEKYDTYRNITTALYELNSTRGSQNKILLLSRNVTVADTDNKHIISIGYFLNEKGRIDTECRPNINCFFPTHENIDTCYIIHAPFALVDNRQQIKRNNNVNDSLFKSIGELAADSLVVLKELSIKNKRPLLDDNIFALMHHNLESFEEKKNYYWEQPEKKSFVDYYMKIVDNEPIFFSKQKKYITKSNGWWGDDGIRKLLSTEQLDYLTKSKKDNYVKIENEEIKYDFILCSLNTRNAEDMKRYGIDIMSDSKFAEYLNVHFMNAQSEEWLTKLYKYILDNRLTEKYQKNAGLTSEAPMLNAPIIKNECNEFVSPYRGDKLYIFFKSENIVSPEYTINSNLY
;
A
#
# COMPACT_ATOMS: atom_id res chain seq x y z
N VAL A 1 25.29 20.34 12.38
CA VAL A 1 25.26 20.34 10.94
C VAL A 1 24.19 21.26 10.35
N GLY A 2 22.99 21.40 10.95
CA GLY A 2 21.97 22.35 10.52
C GLY A 2 22.44 23.80 10.51
N PHE A 3 23.28 24.15 11.46
CA PHE A 3 23.72 25.54 11.59
C PHE A 3 24.54 26.08 10.41
N LYS A 4 25.30 25.22 9.71
CA LYS A 4 26.05 25.65 8.51
C LYS A 4 25.15 26.21 7.39
N ALA A 5 23.89 25.79 7.33
CA ALA A 5 22.94 26.29 6.32
C ALA A 5 22.65 27.79 6.45
N VAL A 6 22.78 28.39 7.64
CA VAL A 6 22.55 29.82 7.83
C VAL A 6 23.54 30.67 7.04
N PHE A 7 24.75 30.16 6.79
CA PHE A 7 25.75 30.86 6.00
C PHE A 7 25.39 31.01 4.51
N GLN A 8 24.29 30.41 4.07
CA GLN A 8 23.71 30.73 2.77
C GLN A 8 23.17 32.16 2.73
N TYR A 9 22.79 32.75 3.89
CA TYR A 9 22.12 34.04 4.01
C TYR A 9 22.95 35.09 4.77
N THR A 10 23.90 34.65 5.58
CA THR A 10 24.68 35.56 6.45
C THR A 10 26.14 35.14 6.52
N THR A 11 27.02 36.10 6.75
CA THR A 11 28.42 35.87 7.09
C THR A 11 28.67 35.92 8.60
N THR A 12 27.73 36.46 9.37
CA THR A 12 27.87 36.73 10.81
C THR A 12 26.65 36.31 11.64
N PRO A 13 26.27 35.01 11.62
CA PRO A 13 25.16 34.56 12.44
C PRO A 13 25.50 34.73 13.93
N ALA A 14 24.52 35.17 14.73
CA ALA A 14 24.69 35.38 16.16
C ALA A 14 23.77 34.46 16.98
N ILE A 15 24.26 34.05 18.14
CA ILE A 15 23.57 33.14 19.08
C ILE A 15 23.52 33.80 20.44
N TYR A 16 22.30 33.92 20.99
CA TYR A 16 22.02 34.41 22.31
C TYR A 16 21.38 33.32 23.15
N ASP A 17 22.20 32.72 24.01
CA ASP A 17 21.79 31.71 24.96
C ASP A 17 22.52 31.90 26.27
N LYS A 18 21.84 31.84 27.41
CA LYS A 18 22.51 31.99 28.70
C LYS A 18 23.33 30.75 29.04
N PRO A 19 24.62 30.88 29.41
CA PRO A 19 25.37 32.13 29.65
C PRO A 19 26.10 32.71 28.42
N PHE A 20 25.87 32.17 27.21
CA PHE A 20 26.66 32.50 26.04
C PHE A 20 25.98 33.55 25.14
N CYS A 21 26.76 34.51 24.66
CA CYS A 21 26.39 35.45 23.61
C CYS A 21 27.57 35.62 22.67
N PHE A 22 27.43 35.18 21.43
CA PHE A 22 28.50 35.27 20.45
C PHE A 22 27.97 35.28 19.01
N LYS A 23 28.75 35.88 18.12
CA LYS A 23 28.56 35.68 16.66
C LYS A 23 29.65 34.76 16.13
N ILE A 24 29.40 34.18 14.97
CA ILE A 24 30.37 33.35 14.28
C ILE A 24 30.88 34.13 13.09
N GLU A 25 32.19 34.37 13.05
CA GLU A 25 32.91 35.00 11.94
C GLU A 25 33.75 33.95 11.19
N ASP A 26 34.04 34.19 9.94
CA ASP A 26 34.85 33.28 9.09
C ASP A 26 34.39 31.80 9.16
N TYR A 27 33.09 31.58 9.23
CA TYR A 27 32.41 30.27 9.31
C TYR A 27 32.63 29.45 10.59
N ILE A 28 33.66 29.76 11.40
CA ILE A 28 34.06 28.95 12.55
C ILE A 28 34.51 29.71 13.77
N VAL A 29 34.82 31.01 13.67
CA VAL A 29 35.41 31.78 14.78
C VAL A 29 34.30 32.39 15.64
N PRO A 30 34.13 31.94 16.91
CA PRO A 30 33.17 32.55 17.81
C PRO A 30 33.73 33.86 18.40
N THR A 31 33.08 34.96 18.15
CA THR A 31 33.41 36.28 18.71
C THR A 31 32.36 36.67 19.73
N LYS A 32 32.78 36.93 20.98
CA LYS A 32 31.88 37.32 22.09
C LYS A 32 31.12 38.61 21.76
N LEU A 33 29.83 38.61 22.04
CA LEU A 33 28.99 39.81 21.99
C LEU A 33 28.81 40.38 23.41
N ASN A 34 28.95 41.69 23.53
CA ASN A 34 28.70 42.41 24.79
C ASN A 34 27.21 42.76 24.96
N ASP A 35 26.48 42.86 23.86
CA ASP A 35 25.03 43.08 23.87
C ASP A 35 24.28 41.81 24.23
N THR A 36 23.53 41.85 25.33
CA THR A 36 22.73 40.76 25.85
C THR A 36 21.24 41.01 25.75
N THR A 37 20.83 42.07 25.06
CA THR A 37 19.41 42.51 24.97
C THR A 37 18.47 41.46 24.37
N LEU A 38 18.97 40.59 23.53
CA LEU A 38 18.21 39.48 22.89
C LEU A 38 18.22 38.19 23.68
N GLN A 39 18.97 38.09 24.78
CA GLN A 39 18.91 36.93 25.64
C GLN A 39 17.52 36.77 26.26
N ARG A 40 17.00 35.56 26.25
CA ARG A 40 15.72 35.18 26.86
C ARG A 40 15.94 33.99 27.77
N GLU A 41 15.29 33.96 28.91
CA GLU A 41 15.40 32.84 29.83
C GLU A 41 14.75 31.60 29.25
N GLY A 42 15.49 30.47 29.29
CA GLY A 42 15.03 29.18 28.74
C GLY A 42 14.82 29.15 27.23
N LYS A 43 15.43 30.11 26.49
CA LYS A 43 15.32 30.19 25.02
C LYS A 43 16.68 30.48 24.41
N THR A 44 16.97 29.81 23.31
CA THR A 44 18.08 30.16 22.42
C THR A 44 17.54 31.02 21.29
N VAL A 45 18.12 32.19 21.09
CA VAL A 45 17.77 33.10 20.00
C VAL A 45 18.90 33.12 18.98
N PHE A 46 18.56 32.84 17.73
CA PHE A 46 19.45 32.95 16.59
C PHE A 46 19.10 34.21 15.81
N VAL A 47 20.12 35.05 15.51
CA VAL A 47 19.98 36.17 14.62
C VAL A 47 20.77 35.91 13.37
N ILE A 48 20.11 36.01 12.23
CA ILE A 48 20.67 35.72 10.92
C ILE A 48 20.51 36.97 10.06
N PRO A 49 21.46 37.91 10.11
CA PRO A 49 21.44 39.10 9.24
C PRO A 49 21.57 38.66 7.77
N PHE A 50 20.87 39.33 6.87
CA PHE A 50 21.08 39.11 5.43
C PHE A 50 22.18 40.04 4.95
N ASP A 51 23.44 39.73 5.31
CA ASP A 51 24.62 40.55 5.10
C ASP A 51 25.57 40.04 4.03
N ARG A 52 25.19 39.02 3.28
CA ARG A 52 26.02 38.52 2.16
C ARG A 52 25.99 39.52 1.01
N LYS A 53 27.14 39.73 0.40
CA LYS A 53 27.31 40.65 -0.75
C LYS A 53 26.84 40.04 -2.07
N ASP A 54 26.78 38.73 -2.15
CA ASP A 54 26.43 37.94 -3.35
C ASP A 54 24.94 37.55 -3.42
N ILE A 55 24.16 37.83 -2.38
CA ILE A 55 22.73 37.54 -2.30
C ILE A 55 22.00 38.81 -1.86
N ASP A 56 20.99 39.20 -2.62
CA ASP A 56 20.12 40.30 -2.21
C ASP A 56 19.28 39.93 -0.98
N ALA A 57 19.17 40.82 -0.01
CA ALA A 57 18.42 40.59 1.21
C ALA A 57 16.93 40.28 0.95
N GLN A 58 16.34 40.91 -0.05
CA GLN A 58 14.96 40.64 -0.46
C GLN A 58 14.81 39.24 -1.02
N GLN A 59 15.75 38.81 -1.88
CA GLN A 59 15.77 37.47 -2.42
C GLN A 59 15.94 36.39 -1.33
N ALA A 60 16.81 36.63 -0.36
CA ALA A 60 17.00 35.74 0.79
C ALA A 60 15.70 35.61 1.63
N TYR A 61 14.99 36.70 1.81
CA TYR A 61 13.73 36.73 2.52
C TYR A 61 12.64 35.90 1.77
N GLU A 62 12.49 36.12 0.47
CA GLU A 62 11.52 35.42 -0.36
C GLU A 62 11.77 33.92 -0.41
N ASP A 63 13.03 33.50 -0.50
CA ASP A 63 13.44 32.10 -0.47
C ASP A 63 13.05 31.42 0.86
N ILE A 64 13.29 32.10 1.99
CA ILE A 64 12.89 31.58 3.31
C ILE A 64 11.38 31.52 3.44
N GLU A 65 10.66 32.54 2.96
CA GLU A 65 9.20 32.57 3.02
C GLU A 65 8.56 31.45 2.16
N GLN A 66 9.10 31.21 1.01
CA GLN A 66 8.70 30.07 0.15
C GLN A 66 8.94 28.72 0.85
N LYS A 67 10.11 28.54 1.46
CA LYS A 67 10.43 27.31 2.20
C LYS A 67 9.50 27.11 3.40
N ILE A 68 9.19 28.17 4.14
CA ILE A 68 8.20 28.11 5.23
C ILE A 68 6.82 27.69 4.68
N SER A 69 6.46 28.18 3.49
CA SER A 69 5.17 27.90 2.86
C SER A 69 5.00 26.43 2.45
N SER A 70 6.10 25.73 2.19
CA SER A 70 6.10 24.33 1.82
C SER A 70 6.18 23.33 3.00
N LEU A 71 6.14 23.81 4.25
CA LEU A 71 6.20 22.93 5.41
C LEU A 71 4.85 22.27 5.70
N ASP A 72 4.77 20.95 5.57
CA ASP A 72 3.56 20.17 5.84
C ASP A 72 3.57 19.49 7.22
N TYR A 73 4.64 18.76 7.53
CA TYR A 73 4.80 18.02 8.80
C TYR A 73 6.22 18.12 9.38
N PRO A 74 6.82 19.32 9.46
CA PRO A 74 8.25 19.47 9.71
C PRO A 74 8.69 18.96 11.09
N GLN A 75 7.80 18.94 12.09
CA GLN A 75 8.11 18.48 13.44
C GLN A 75 7.71 17.05 13.74
N LEU A 76 7.26 16.25 12.77
CA LEU A 76 6.75 14.90 13.01
C LEU A 76 7.79 14.03 13.75
N PHE A 77 9.04 14.06 13.30
CA PHE A 77 10.16 13.31 13.88
C PHE A 77 11.01 14.09 14.87
N LEU A 78 10.61 15.31 15.21
CA LEU A 78 11.29 16.16 16.16
C LEU A 78 10.55 16.18 17.50
N ARG A 79 11.26 16.53 18.57
CA ARG A 79 10.66 16.69 19.90
C ARG A 79 9.79 17.96 20.01
N MET A 80 9.88 18.85 19.04
CA MET A 80 9.09 20.10 19.02
C MET A 80 7.61 19.81 18.84
N GLN A 81 6.78 20.46 19.64
CA GLN A 81 5.32 20.38 19.53
C GLN A 81 4.75 21.47 18.62
N THR A 82 5.37 22.66 18.60
CA THR A 82 4.87 23.80 17.84
C THR A 82 6.00 24.45 17.06
N ILE A 83 5.75 24.73 15.80
CA ILE A 83 6.55 25.64 14.96
C ILE A 83 5.64 26.81 14.61
N SER A 84 6.10 28.02 14.85
CA SER A 84 5.38 29.26 14.50
C SER A 84 6.28 30.22 13.74
N TRP A 85 5.69 30.98 12.86
CA TRP A 85 6.38 32.03 12.10
C TRP A 85 5.56 33.32 12.07
N ASN A 86 6.26 34.41 11.92
CA ASN A 86 5.67 35.72 11.78
C ASN A 86 6.55 36.52 10.84
N THR A 87 6.07 36.81 9.64
CA THR A 87 6.72 37.59 8.61
C THR A 87 5.85 38.81 8.30
N PRO A 88 6.33 39.82 7.56
CA PRO A 88 5.50 40.93 7.15
C PRO A 88 4.25 40.52 6.34
N THR A 89 4.35 39.45 5.56
CA THR A 89 3.27 39.01 4.66
C THR A 89 2.43 37.87 5.24
N GLN A 90 2.95 37.07 6.17
CA GLN A 90 2.22 35.93 6.70
C GLN A 90 2.56 35.59 8.15
N ARG A 91 1.57 35.10 8.85
CA ARG A 91 1.70 34.55 10.20
C ARG A 91 1.11 33.16 10.24
N GLY A 92 1.72 32.27 11.00
CA GLY A 92 1.16 30.94 11.15
C GLY A 92 1.85 30.11 12.20
N LYS A 93 1.27 28.96 12.43
CA LYS A 93 1.83 27.92 13.31
C LYS A 93 1.37 26.54 12.83
N ILE A 94 2.20 25.54 13.11
CA ILE A 94 1.84 24.14 13.02
C ILE A 94 1.98 23.55 14.42
N VAL A 95 0.93 22.88 14.89
CA VAL A 95 0.89 22.24 16.21
C VAL A 95 0.81 20.74 16.01
N LYS A 96 1.76 20.00 16.62
CA LYS A 96 1.73 18.54 16.70
C LYS A 96 1.05 18.13 17.99
N GLN A 97 -0.03 17.36 17.88
CA GLN A 97 -0.79 16.83 18.98
C GLN A 97 -0.78 15.30 18.92
N LEU A 98 -0.51 14.65 20.04
CA LEU A 98 -0.72 13.23 20.21
C LEU A 98 -2.22 13.02 20.49
N LEU A 99 -2.92 12.31 19.59
CA LEU A 99 -4.34 11.99 19.75
C LEU A 99 -4.54 10.68 20.51
N GLU A 100 -3.76 9.66 20.12
CA GLU A 100 -3.92 8.31 20.69
C GLU A 100 -2.57 7.60 20.68
N LYS A 101 -2.34 6.79 21.72
CA LYS A 101 -1.19 5.88 21.80
C LYS A 101 -1.72 4.47 21.97
N TYR A 102 -1.21 3.57 21.14
CA TYR A 102 -1.63 2.16 21.14
C TYR A 102 -0.63 1.28 21.90
N ASP A 103 -1.08 0.10 22.33
CA ASP A 103 -0.21 -0.89 22.93
C ASP A 103 0.91 -1.32 21.97
N THR A 104 2.07 -1.59 22.50
CA THR A 104 3.20 -2.10 21.71
C THR A 104 2.91 -3.51 21.22
N TYR A 105 3.02 -3.73 19.92
CA TYR A 105 2.85 -5.03 19.29
C TYR A 105 4.03 -5.31 18.35
N ARG A 106 4.57 -6.52 18.35
CA ARG A 106 5.78 -6.89 17.54
C ARG A 106 6.97 -5.93 17.72
N ASN A 107 7.18 -5.42 18.93
CA ASN A 107 8.18 -4.39 19.23
C ASN A 107 7.99 -3.09 18.42
N ILE A 108 6.77 -2.82 17.96
CA ILE A 108 6.37 -1.60 17.27
C ILE A 108 5.53 -0.76 18.23
N THR A 109 5.97 0.45 18.50
CA THR A 109 5.17 1.46 19.18
C THR A 109 4.34 2.21 18.14
N THR A 110 3.04 2.31 18.37
CA THR A 110 2.12 2.97 17.45
C THR A 110 1.43 4.14 18.12
N ALA A 111 1.38 5.28 17.44
CA ALA A 111 0.71 6.47 17.92
C ALA A 111 0.04 7.25 16.79
N LEU A 112 -1.12 7.81 17.04
CA LEU A 112 -1.82 8.70 16.13
C LEU A 112 -1.52 10.15 16.50
N TYR A 113 -0.93 10.86 15.57
CA TYR A 113 -0.67 12.29 15.68
C TYR A 113 -1.58 13.09 14.76
N GLU A 114 -1.86 14.31 15.18
CA GLU A 114 -2.50 15.33 14.35
C GLU A 114 -1.58 16.54 14.27
N LEU A 115 -1.37 17.02 13.05
CA LEU A 115 -0.64 18.24 12.78
C LEU A 115 -1.62 19.28 12.21
N ASN A 116 -1.93 20.26 13.03
CA ASN A 116 -2.87 21.33 12.68
C ASN A 116 -2.11 22.57 12.26
N SER A 117 -2.27 22.99 11.02
CA SER A 117 -1.70 24.22 10.48
C SER A 117 -2.74 25.33 10.42
N THR A 118 -2.36 26.53 10.82
CA THR A 118 -3.19 27.73 10.62
C THR A 118 -3.45 28.08 9.16
N ARG A 119 -2.78 27.43 8.24
CA ARG A 119 -3.04 27.50 6.78
C ARG A 119 -4.22 26.65 6.32
N GLY A 120 -4.90 25.95 7.23
CA GLY A 120 -6.05 25.11 6.94
C GLY A 120 -5.70 23.64 6.63
N SER A 121 -4.43 23.25 6.55
CA SER A 121 -4.07 21.85 6.44
C SER A 121 -4.17 21.14 7.80
N GLN A 122 -4.81 19.97 7.81
CA GLN A 122 -4.91 19.09 8.95
C GLN A 122 -4.46 17.71 8.51
N ASN A 123 -3.32 17.27 9.01
CA ASN A 123 -2.77 15.96 8.70
C ASN A 123 -2.88 15.05 9.92
N LYS A 124 -3.60 13.93 9.77
CA LYS A 124 -3.60 12.84 10.75
C LYS A 124 -2.65 11.76 10.28
N ILE A 125 -1.67 11.41 11.13
CA ILE A 125 -0.62 10.47 10.78
C ILE A 125 -0.55 9.39 11.84
N LEU A 126 -0.78 8.14 11.42
CA LEU A 126 -0.55 6.95 12.23
C LEU A 126 0.94 6.58 12.10
N LEU A 127 1.70 6.83 13.16
CA LEU A 127 3.15 6.62 13.20
C LEU A 127 3.47 5.30 13.90
N LEU A 128 4.20 4.42 13.22
CA LEU A 128 4.71 3.17 13.71
C LEU A 128 6.22 3.26 13.82
N SER A 129 6.77 2.98 15.01
CA SER A 129 8.19 3.16 15.28
C SER A 129 8.79 1.92 15.95
N ARG A 130 10.05 1.61 15.63
CA ARG A 130 10.83 0.50 16.19
C ARG A 130 12.22 0.97 16.55
N ASN A 131 12.74 0.50 17.68
CA ASN A 131 14.15 0.63 18.03
C ASN A 131 14.94 -0.46 17.32
N VAL A 132 15.99 -0.07 16.62
CA VAL A 132 16.90 -0.99 15.93
C VAL A 132 18.34 -0.72 16.31
N THR A 133 19.18 -1.77 16.30
CA THR A 133 20.63 -1.64 16.41
C THR A 133 21.20 -1.75 15.01
N VAL A 134 22.02 -0.80 14.61
CA VAL A 134 22.63 -0.78 13.28
C VAL A 134 24.00 -1.46 13.37
N ALA A 135 24.36 -2.20 12.32
CA ALA A 135 25.68 -2.82 12.21
C ALA A 135 26.80 -1.81 12.51
N ASP A 136 27.83 -2.27 13.21
CA ASP A 136 29.01 -1.51 13.61
C ASP A 136 28.79 -0.42 14.68
N THR A 137 27.60 -0.33 15.28
CA THR A 137 27.34 0.60 16.40
C THR A 137 26.50 -0.05 17.48
N ASP A 138 26.84 0.16 18.76
CA ASP A 138 26.00 -0.23 19.90
C ASP A 138 24.81 0.72 20.12
N ASN A 139 24.66 1.73 19.27
CA ASN A 139 23.65 2.74 19.41
C ASN A 139 22.29 2.26 18.90
N LYS A 140 21.28 2.42 19.74
CA LYS A 140 19.89 2.20 19.35
C LYS A 140 19.38 3.39 18.53
N HIS A 141 18.85 3.11 17.37
CA HIS A 141 18.24 4.08 16.48
C HIS A 141 16.73 3.85 16.41
N ILE A 142 15.97 4.91 16.26
CA ILE A 142 14.52 4.82 16.02
C ILE A 142 14.30 4.94 14.52
N ILE A 143 13.66 3.93 13.94
CA ILE A 143 13.11 3.98 12.60
C ILE A 143 11.59 4.09 12.68
N SER A 144 10.98 4.73 11.70
CA SER A 144 9.52 4.91 11.69
C SER A 144 8.95 4.86 10.27
N ILE A 145 7.70 4.40 10.19
CA ILE A 145 6.83 4.58 9.03
C ILE A 145 5.57 5.30 9.49
N GLY A 146 5.04 6.17 8.62
CA GLY A 146 3.88 7.00 8.93
C GLY A 146 2.83 6.94 7.83
N TYR A 147 1.61 6.55 8.17
CA TYR A 147 0.47 6.51 7.26
C TYR A 147 -0.40 7.74 7.44
N PHE A 148 -0.63 8.49 6.37
CA PHE A 148 -1.64 9.54 6.37
C PHE A 148 -3.03 8.93 6.45
N LEU A 149 -3.89 9.51 7.27
CA LEU A 149 -5.30 9.13 7.35
C LEU A 149 -6.17 10.21 6.69
N ASN A 150 -7.08 9.78 5.85
CA ASN A 150 -8.10 10.64 5.26
C ASN A 150 -9.19 11.00 6.30
N GLU A 151 -10.15 11.84 5.91
CA GLU A 151 -11.25 12.28 6.76
C GLU A 151 -12.11 11.14 7.31
N LYS A 152 -12.18 10.01 6.59
CA LYS A 152 -12.90 8.79 7.01
C LYS A 152 -12.08 7.92 7.97
N GLY A 153 -10.85 8.31 8.30
CA GLY A 153 -9.94 7.55 9.15
C GLY A 153 -9.32 6.33 8.47
N ARG A 154 -9.43 6.20 7.14
CA ARG A 154 -8.73 5.19 6.33
C ARG A 154 -7.35 5.70 5.93
N ILE A 155 -6.44 4.79 5.65
CA ILE A 155 -5.12 5.16 5.11
C ILE A 155 -5.30 5.77 3.71
N ASP A 156 -4.65 6.92 3.49
CA ASP A 156 -4.51 7.51 2.17
C ASP A 156 -3.44 6.77 1.37
N THR A 157 -3.87 6.05 0.36
CA THR A 157 -2.99 5.24 -0.50
C THR A 157 -2.48 5.98 -1.73
N GLU A 158 -2.91 7.22 -1.95
CA GLU A 158 -2.51 8.02 -3.12
C GLU A 158 -1.28 8.91 -2.84
N CYS A 159 -0.97 9.18 -1.59
CA CYS A 159 0.21 9.97 -1.24
C CYS A 159 1.51 9.24 -1.60
N ARG A 160 2.55 10.02 -1.94
CA ARG A 160 3.90 9.50 -2.26
C ARG A 160 4.95 10.38 -1.59
N PRO A 161 5.09 10.28 -0.26
CA PRO A 161 6.01 11.13 0.49
C PRO A 161 7.47 10.78 0.22
N ASN A 162 8.33 11.76 0.35
CA ASN A 162 9.77 11.54 0.32
C ASN A 162 10.26 10.86 1.61
N ILE A 163 11.44 10.21 1.52
CA ILE A 163 12.11 9.64 2.67
C ILE A 163 12.59 10.77 3.58
N ASN A 164 12.46 10.58 4.87
CA ASN A 164 12.84 11.56 5.89
C ASN A 164 14.09 11.11 6.66
N CYS A 165 15.03 12.04 6.80
CA CYS A 165 16.07 11.99 7.83
C CYS A 165 15.85 13.19 8.75
N PHE A 166 14.90 13.09 9.69
CA PHE A 166 14.24 14.15 10.44
C PHE A 166 13.42 15.12 9.57
N PHE A 167 13.97 15.59 8.48
CA PHE A 167 13.32 16.40 7.45
C PHE A 167 13.23 15.61 6.13
N PRO A 168 12.32 15.98 5.22
CA PRO A 168 12.23 15.35 3.91
C PRO A 168 13.56 15.47 3.14
N THR A 169 13.97 14.39 2.50
CA THR A 169 15.06 14.37 1.51
C THR A 169 14.46 14.53 0.10
N HIS A 170 15.29 14.51 -0.93
CA HIS A 170 14.82 14.45 -2.33
C HIS A 170 14.60 13.00 -2.83
N GLU A 171 14.75 12.02 -1.94
CA GLU A 171 14.60 10.60 -2.27
C GLU A 171 13.16 10.14 -2.08
N ASN A 172 12.67 9.37 -3.04
CA ASN A 172 11.37 8.71 -2.99
C ASN A 172 11.49 7.27 -3.50
N ILE A 173 10.84 6.33 -2.84
CA ILE A 173 10.80 4.92 -3.26
C ILE A 173 9.38 4.47 -3.61
N ASP A 174 8.49 5.41 -3.91
CA ASP A 174 7.13 5.17 -4.39
C ASP A 174 6.24 4.38 -3.41
N THR A 175 6.43 4.60 -2.11
CA THR A 175 5.55 4.07 -1.06
C THR A 175 4.44 5.06 -0.72
N CYS A 176 3.28 4.57 -0.28
CA CYS A 176 2.18 5.42 0.21
C CYS A 176 2.31 5.77 1.70
N TYR A 177 3.48 5.62 2.27
CA TYR A 177 3.77 5.96 3.67
C TYR A 177 5.10 6.69 3.80
N ILE A 178 5.18 7.54 4.83
CA ILE A 178 6.40 8.24 5.20
C ILE A 178 7.41 7.22 5.74
N ILE A 179 8.67 7.33 5.30
CA ILE A 179 9.79 6.57 5.86
C ILE A 179 10.67 7.53 6.61
N HIS A 180 11.08 7.16 7.83
CA HIS A 180 12.05 7.90 8.62
C HIS A 180 13.10 6.98 9.24
N ALA A 181 14.37 7.37 9.07
CA ALA A 181 15.50 6.84 9.81
C ALA A 181 16.62 7.89 9.90
N PRO A 182 17.58 7.73 10.82
CA PRO A 182 18.74 8.62 10.92
C PRO A 182 19.81 8.23 9.90
N PHE A 183 19.47 8.36 8.62
CA PHE A 183 20.34 8.04 7.51
C PHE A 183 21.63 8.87 7.49
N ALA A 184 22.73 8.27 7.06
CA ALA A 184 23.89 9.01 6.61
C ALA A 184 23.57 9.70 5.27
N LEU A 185 23.64 11.01 5.25
CA LEU A 185 23.34 11.84 4.08
C LEU A 185 24.62 12.27 3.39
N VAL A 186 24.53 12.66 2.12
CA VAL A 186 25.59 13.41 1.42
C VAL A 186 25.68 14.84 2.00
N ASP A 187 26.72 15.58 1.63
CA ASP A 187 27.05 16.88 2.25
C ASP A 187 25.94 17.91 2.14
N ASN A 188 25.18 17.91 1.03
CA ASN A 188 24.03 18.80 0.83
C ASN A 188 22.77 18.39 1.65
N ARG A 189 22.77 17.19 2.28
CA ARG A 189 21.69 16.61 3.09
C ARG A 189 20.35 16.39 2.40
N GLN A 190 20.35 16.44 1.09
CA GLN A 190 19.15 16.23 0.28
C GLN A 190 19.06 14.80 -0.24
N GLN A 191 20.18 14.05 -0.21
CA GLN A 191 20.27 12.70 -0.71
C GLN A 191 20.88 11.75 0.34
N ILE A 192 20.43 10.49 0.31
CA ILE A 192 20.95 9.43 1.15
C ILE A 192 22.27 8.92 0.55
N LYS A 193 23.29 8.82 1.39
CA LYS A 193 24.61 8.34 0.95
C LYS A 193 24.53 6.90 0.49
N ARG A 194 24.91 6.64 -0.77
CA ARG A 194 24.96 5.30 -1.35
C ARG A 194 26.19 4.51 -0.87
N ASN A 195 26.15 3.17 -1.03
CA ASN A 195 27.24 2.27 -0.64
C ASN A 195 27.68 2.51 0.82
N ASN A 196 26.74 2.53 1.73
CA ASN A 196 26.94 2.79 3.14
C ASN A 196 26.27 1.71 3.98
N ASN A 197 27.04 0.89 4.67
CA ASN A 197 26.56 -0.26 5.44
C ASN A 197 25.50 0.12 6.51
N VAL A 198 25.60 1.33 7.08
CA VAL A 198 24.62 1.84 8.04
C VAL A 198 23.28 2.07 7.35
N ASN A 199 23.28 2.73 6.19
CA ASN A 199 22.06 2.97 5.42
C ASN A 199 21.43 1.67 4.93
N ASP A 200 22.25 0.72 4.46
CA ASP A 200 21.78 -0.59 3.99
C ASP A 200 21.10 -1.37 5.14
N SER A 201 21.70 -1.33 6.34
CA SER A 201 21.14 -1.93 7.54
C SER A 201 19.82 -1.24 7.97
N LEU A 202 19.74 0.10 7.86
CA LEU A 202 18.51 0.85 8.14
C LEU A 202 17.40 0.51 7.15
N PHE A 203 17.69 0.45 5.85
CA PHE A 203 16.70 0.08 4.83
C PHE A 203 16.17 -1.34 5.03
N LYS A 204 17.06 -2.29 5.38
CA LYS A 204 16.65 -3.64 5.75
C LYS A 204 15.65 -3.63 6.91
N SER A 205 15.97 -2.91 7.99
CA SER A 205 15.11 -2.80 9.17
C SER A 205 13.80 -2.08 8.88
N ILE A 206 13.79 -1.11 7.97
CA ILE A 206 12.57 -0.42 7.49
C ILE A 206 11.71 -1.38 6.69
N GLY A 207 12.28 -2.21 5.82
CA GLY A 207 11.55 -3.25 5.09
C GLY A 207 10.85 -4.24 6.02
N GLU A 208 11.55 -4.69 7.08
CA GLU A 208 10.95 -5.50 8.13
C GLU A 208 9.81 -4.77 8.87
N LEU A 209 10.02 -3.50 9.22
CA LEU A 209 9.00 -2.69 9.87
C LEU A 209 7.78 -2.49 8.98
N ALA A 210 7.98 -2.22 7.68
CA ALA A 210 6.90 -2.03 6.72
C ALA A 210 6.07 -3.32 6.55
N ALA A 211 6.70 -4.47 6.48
CA ALA A 211 6.00 -5.75 6.40
C ALA A 211 5.23 -6.07 7.70
N ASP A 212 5.88 -5.94 8.86
CA ASP A 212 5.23 -6.14 10.16
C ASP A 212 4.10 -5.15 10.43
N SER A 213 4.17 -3.96 9.84
CA SER A 213 3.10 -2.95 9.98
C SER A 213 1.75 -3.44 9.48
N LEU A 214 1.71 -4.28 8.44
CA LEU A 214 0.46 -4.86 7.94
C LEU A 214 -0.27 -5.65 9.03
N VAL A 215 0.49 -6.41 9.84
CA VAL A 215 -0.09 -7.18 10.94
C VAL A 215 -0.57 -6.26 12.06
N VAL A 216 0.21 -5.19 12.36
CA VAL A 216 -0.21 -4.16 13.34
C VAL A 216 -1.48 -3.46 12.88
N LEU A 217 -1.56 -3.06 11.61
CA LEU A 217 -2.74 -2.41 11.04
C LEU A 217 -3.97 -3.32 11.10
N LYS A 218 -3.80 -4.64 10.85
CA LYS A 218 -4.87 -5.62 11.01
C LYS A 218 -5.37 -5.66 12.45
N GLU A 219 -4.47 -5.80 13.43
CA GLU A 219 -4.85 -5.85 14.84
C GLU A 219 -5.56 -4.57 15.29
N LEU A 220 -5.07 -3.40 14.86
CA LEU A 220 -5.72 -2.13 15.13
C LEU A 220 -7.09 -2.02 14.45
N SER A 221 -7.23 -2.56 13.23
CA SER A 221 -8.51 -2.59 12.52
C SER A 221 -9.56 -3.40 13.29
N ILE A 222 -9.17 -4.55 13.83
CA ILE A 222 -10.05 -5.42 14.62
C ILE A 222 -10.39 -4.76 15.97
N LYS A 223 -9.36 -4.34 16.73
CA LYS A 223 -9.51 -3.80 18.08
C LYS A 223 -10.33 -2.51 18.12
N ASN A 224 -10.07 -1.61 17.18
CA ASN A 224 -10.66 -0.28 17.17
C ASN A 224 -11.86 -0.15 16.21
N LYS A 225 -12.21 -1.23 15.50
CA LYS A 225 -13.25 -1.22 14.44
C LYS A 225 -13.01 -0.11 13.38
N ARG A 226 -11.74 0.15 13.07
CA ARG A 226 -11.32 1.14 12.05
C ARG A 226 -10.75 0.39 10.85
N PRO A 227 -11.18 0.69 9.62
CA PRO A 227 -10.69 0.00 8.42
C PRO A 227 -9.30 0.54 8.00
N LEU A 228 -8.25 0.24 8.80
CA LEU A 228 -6.88 0.61 8.49
C LEU A 228 -6.25 -0.37 7.48
N LEU A 229 -6.51 -1.67 7.65
CA LEU A 229 -6.17 -2.70 6.69
C LEU A 229 -7.46 -3.38 6.23
N ASP A 230 -7.78 -3.26 4.96
CA ASP A 230 -8.97 -3.88 4.35
C ASP A 230 -8.69 -4.24 2.88
N ASP A 231 -9.46 -3.71 1.93
CA ASP A 231 -9.24 -3.87 0.49
C ASP A 231 -8.04 -3.06 -0.04
N ASN A 232 -7.36 -2.30 0.81
CA ASN A 232 -6.23 -1.44 0.47
C ASN A 232 -4.85 -2.14 0.57
N ILE A 233 -4.80 -3.40 0.99
CA ILE A 233 -3.55 -4.11 1.31
C ILE A 233 -2.51 -4.04 0.19
N PHE A 234 -2.92 -4.17 -1.09
CA PHE A 234 -1.99 -4.15 -2.21
C PHE A 234 -1.45 -2.74 -2.48
N ALA A 235 -2.19 -1.69 -2.12
CA ALA A 235 -1.69 -0.33 -2.16
C ALA A 235 -0.66 -0.04 -1.04
N LEU A 236 -0.76 -0.74 0.08
CA LEU A 236 0.18 -0.62 1.20
C LEU A 236 1.47 -1.41 0.96
N MET A 237 1.38 -2.53 0.24
CA MET A 237 2.56 -3.25 -0.23
C MET A 237 3.13 -2.52 -1.45
N HIS A 238 4.43 -2.41 -1.54
CA HIS A 238 5.11 -1.65 -2.59
C HIS A 238 4.77 -2.20 -3.99
N HIS A 239 4.07 -1.41 -4.82
CA HIS A 239 3.52 -1.84 -6.11
C HIS A 239 4.49 -1.94 -7.27
N ASN A 240 5.59 -1.20 -7.24
CA ASN A 240 6.47 -1.09 -8.40
C ASN A 240 7.41 -2.30 -8.61
N LEU A 241 6.85 -3.52 -8.50
CA LEU A 241 7.56 -4.72 -8.91
C LEU A 241 7.81 -4.74 -10.44
N GLU A 242 6.93 -4.11 -11.27
CA GLU A 242 7.12 -4.02 -12.73
C GLU A 242 8.21 -3.05 -13.14
N SER A 243 8.34 -1.93 -12.44
CA SER A 243 9.47 -1.04 -12.68
C SER A 243 10.81 -1.69 -12.32
N PHE A 244 10.76 -2.81 -11.60
CA PHE A 244 11.91 -3.63 -11.24
C PHE A 244 12.45 -4.43 -12.43
N GLU A 245 11.59 -5.00 -13.28
CA GLU A 245 12.07 -5.79 -14.44
C GLU A 245 12.35 -4.95 -15.68
N GLU A 246 11.52 -3.94 -15.97
CA GLU A 246 11.68 -3.09 -17.15
C GLU A 246 12.76 -2.03 -17.00
N LYS A 247 13.01 -1.54 -15.78
CA LYS A 247 14.12 -0.62 -15.49
C LYS A 247 15.37 -1.33 -14.98
N LYS A 248 15.61 -2.53 -15.44
CA LYS A 248 16.78 -3.36 -15.11
C LYS A 248 18.11 -2.59 -15.09
N ASN A 249 18.25 -1.56 -15.89
CA ASN A 249 19.49 -0.79 -16.05
C ASN A 249 19.63 0.42 -15.09
N TYR A 250 18.60 0.84 -14.35
CA TYR A 250 18.67 2.04 -13.52
C TYR A 250 18.52 1.77 -12.00
N TYR A 251 17.88 0.67 -11.60
CA TYR A 251 17.56 0.37 -10.20
C TYR A 251 18.25 -0.88 -9.64
N TRP A 252 19.03 -1.61 -10.44
CA TRP A 252 19.79 -2.78 -9.99
C TRP A 252 20.84 -2.48 -8.92
N GLU A 253 21.21 -1.22 -8.77
CA GLU A 253 22.15 -0.75 -7.77
C GLU A 253 21.48 -0.36 -6.44
N GLN A 254 20.18 -0.68 -6.23
CA GLN A 254 19.46 -0.39 -5.00
C GLN A 254 19.08 -1.70 -4.29
N PRO A 255 19.98 -2.31 -3.50
CA PRO A 255 19.70 -3.53 -2.74
C PRO A 255 18.53 -3.35 -1.76
N GLU A 256 18.23 -2.12 -1.37
CA GLU A 256 17.15 -1.73 -0.48
C GLU A 256 15.76 -2.18 -0.96
N LYS A 257 15.47 -2.07 -2.26
CA LYS A 257 14.15 -2.38 -2.81
C LYS A 257 13.85 -3.87 -2.84
N LYS A 258 14.87 -4.71 -3.07
CA LYS A 258 14.72 -6.15 -3.07
C LYS A 258 14.33 -6.68 -1.70
N SER A 259 14.86 -6.10 -0.63
CA SER A 259 14.58 -6.53 0.73
C SER A 259 13.13 -6.26 1.15
N PHE A 260 12.48 -5.20 0.69
CA PHE A 260 11.07 -4.92 1.01
C PHE A 260 10.14 -6.02 0.50
N VAL A 261 10.33 -6.46 -0.75
CA VAL A 261 9.52 -7.54 -1.34
C VAL A 261 9.68 -8.84 -0.55
N ASP A 262 10.91 -9.22 -0.20
CA ASP A 262 11.18 -10.45 0.52
C ASP A 262 10.52 -10.46 1.92
N TYR A 263 10.46 -9.30 2.59
CA TYR A 263 9.78 -9.18 3.88
C TYR A 263 8.26 -9.22 3.75
N TYR A 264 7.68 -8.54 2.76
CA TYR A 264 6.25 -8.64 2.47
C TYR A 264 5.86 -10.07 2.14
N MET A 265 6.64 -10.78 1.32
CA MET A 265 6.37 -12.19 0.99
C MET A 265 6.32 -13.08 2.23
N LYS A 266 7.22 -12.90 3.22
CA LYS A 266 7.17 -13.64 4.49
C LYS A 266 5.87 -13.42 5.25
N ILE A 267 5.37 -12.18 5.29
CA ILE A 267 4.09 -11.86 5.95
C ILE A 267 2.92 -12.44 5.17
N VAL A 268 2.90 -12.29 3.86
CA VAL A 268 1.88 -12.84 2.95
C VAL A 268 1.77 -14.37 3.10
N ASP A 269 2.91 -15.04 3.27
CA ASP A 269 2.96 -16.51 3.37
C ASP A 269 2.43 -17.04 4.71
N ASN A 270 2.61 -16.28 5.79
CA ASN A 270 2.43 -16.82 7.14
C ASN A 270 1.28 -16.17 7.93
N GLU A 271 0.80 -14.99 7.51
CA GLU A 271 -0.15 -14.21 8.32
C GLU A 271 -1.52 -14.08 7.63
N PRO A 272 -2.61 -14.16 8.39
CA PRO A 272 -3.94 -13.88 7.88
C PRO A 272 -4.17 -12.36 7.78
N ILE A 273 -3.73 -11.76 6.68
CA ILE A 273 -3.77 -10.30 6.46
C ILE A 273 -4.72 -9.87 5.35
N PHE A 274 -5.26 -10.82 4.58
CA PHE A 274 -6.17 -10.50 3.49
C PHE A 274 -7.59 -10.38 3.99
N PHE A 275 -8.22 -9.23 3.79
CA PHE A 275 -9.61 -9.02 4.17
C PHE A 275 -10.53 -9.66 3.14
N SER A 276 -11.45 -10.52 3.60
CA SER A 276 -12.29 -11.36 2.74
C SER A 276 -13.71 -10.84 2.60
N LYS A 277 -14.46 -11.41 1.65
CA LYS A 277 -15.88 -11.13 1.41
C LYS A 277 -16.75 -11.38 2.65
N GLN A 278 -16.38 -12.35 3.51
CA GLN A 278 -17.02 -12.57 4.82
C GLN A 278 -16.61 -11.58 5.91
N LYS A 279 -15.83 -10.54 5.58
CA LYS A 279 -15.33 -9.56 6.55
C LYS A 279 -14.44 -10.18 7.63
N LYS A 280 -13.66 -11.18 7.26
CA LYS A 280 -12.65 -11.82 8.10
C LYS A 280 -11.27 -11.65 7.46
N TYR A 281 -10.22 -11.75 8.28
CA TYR A 281 -8.85 -11.83 7.78
C TYR A 281 -8.48 -13.28 7.54
N ILE A 282 -8.01 -13.58 6.34
CA ILE A 282 -7.64 -14.92 5.87
C ILE A 282 -6.19 -14.93 5.37
N THR A 283 -5.59 -16.11 5.33
CA THR A 283 -4.28 -16.34 4.71
C THR A 283 -4.41 -16.40 3.19
N LYS A 284 -3.31 -16.23 2.47
CA LYS A 284 -3.30 -16.39 1.01
C LYS A 284 -3.76 -17.77 0.56
N SER A 285 -3.44 -18.82 1.34
CA SER A 285 -3.80 -20.21 1.01
C SER A 285 -5.30 -20.48 1.04
N ASN A 286 -6.04 -19.67 1.76
CA ASN A 286 -7.50 -19.72 1.86
C ASN A 286 -8.18 -18.63 1.02
N GLY A 287 -7.39 -17.74 0.43
CA GLY A 287 -7.86 -16.61 -0.35
C GLY A 287 -7.85 -16.87 -1.85
N TRP A 288 -8.90 -16.43 -2.52
CA TRP A 288 -9.01 -16.43 -3.97
C TRP A 288 -9.27 -15.00 -4.45
N TRP A 289 -8.66 -14.64 -5.55
CA TRP A 289 -9.02 -13.41 -6.23
C TRP A 289 -9.91 -13.71 -7.43
N GLY A 290 -10.86 -12.84 -7.71
CA GLY A 290 -11.70 -12.86 -8.90
C GLY A 290 -12.04 -11.44 -9.30
N ASP A 291 -12.32 -11.22 -10.58
CA ASP A 291 -12.85 -9.94 -11.02
C ASP A 291 -14.23 -9.64 -10.40
N ASP A 292 -14.73 -8.45 -10.65
CA ASP A 292 -16.02 -8.00 -10.12
C ASP A 292 -17.19 -8.87 -10.60
N GLY A 293 -17.12 -9.38 -11.82
CA GLY A 293 -18.16 -10.22 -12.39
C GLY A 293 -18.26 -11.55 -11.66
N ILE A 294 -17.13 -12.26 -11.52
CA ILE A 294 -17.02 -13.54 -10.80
C ILE A 294 -17.40 -13.35 -9.32
N ARG A 295 -16.90 -12.29 -8.68
CA ARG A 295 -17.21 -12.03 -7.25
C ARG A 295 -18.68 -11.71 -6.99
N LYS A 296 -19.40 -11.14 -7.98
CA LYS A 296 -20.84 -10.90 -7.92
C LYS A 296 -21.64 -12.15 -8.20
N LEU A 297 -21.13 -13.02 -9.10
CA LEU A 297 -21.80 -14.26 -9.51
C LEU A 297 -21.72 -15.32 -8.41
N LEU A 298 -20.53 -15.55 -7.82
CA LEU A 298 -20.30 -16.59 -6.83
C LEU A 298 -20.45 -16.07 -5.41
N SER A 299 -21.24 -16.78 -4.59
CA SER A 299 -21.19 -16.63 -3.15
C SER A 299 -19.90 -17.24 -2.58
N THR A 300 -19.58 -16.98 -1.32
CA THR A 300 -18.44 -17.60 -0.64
C THR A 300 -18.62 -19.12 -0.53
N GLU A 301 -19.83 -19.58 -0.23
CA GLU A 301 -20.17 -21.01 -0.15
C GLU A 301 -20.00 -21.70 -1.50
N GLN A 302 -20.37 -21.03 -2.60
CA GLN A 302 -20.20 -21.54 -3.95
C GLN A 302 -18.73 -21.63 -4.33
N LEU A 303 -17.93 -20.59 -4.02
CA LEU A 303 -16.48 -20.61 -4.23
C LEU A 303 -15.82 -21.75 -3.45
N ASP A 304 -16.14 -21.86 -2.16
CA ASP A 304 -15.59 -22.88 -1.27
C ASP A 304 -15.91 -24.31 -1.79
N TYR A 305 -17.17 -24.53 -2.17
CA TYR A 305 -17.59 -25.81 -2.76
C TYR A 305 -16.82 -26.13 -4.04
N LEU A 306 -16.78 -25.21 -5.01
CA LEU A 306 -16.09 -25.42 -6.28
C LEU A 306 -14.61 -25.73 -6.08
N THR A 307 -13.97 -25.00 -5.16
CA THR A 307 -12.54 -25.18 -4.88
C THR A 307 -12.24 -26.53 -4.20
N LYS A 308 -13.06 -26.95 -3.25
CA LYS A 308 -12.94 -28.22 -2.56
C LYS A 308 -13.23 -29.39 -3.51
N SER A 309 -14.32 -29.30 -4.29
CA SER A 309 -14.75 -30.36 -5.20
C SER A 309 -13.76 -30.63 -6.33
N LYS A 310 -12.90 -29.67 -6.68
CA LYS A 310 -11.87 -29.86 -7.70
C LYS A 310 -10.60 -30.50 -7.14
N LYS A 311 -10.26 -30.26 -5.86
CA LYS A 311 -9.00 -30.74 -5.25
C LYS A 311 -9.02 -32.22 -4.89
N ASP A 312 -10.18 -32.77 -4.51
CA ASP A 312 -10.36 -34.17 -4.11
C ASP A 312 -11.76 -34.63 -4.47
N ASN A 313 -12.04 -35.95 -4.41
CA ASN A 313 -13.39 -36.51 -4.49
C ASN A 313 -14.27 -36.06 -3.32
N TYR A 314 -14.47 -34.74 -3.26
CA TYR A 314 -15.12 -34.08 -2.15
C TYR A 314 -16.61 -34.41 -2.10
N VAL A 315 -17.02 -34.97 -0.97
CA VAL A 315 -18.43 -35.13 -0.62
C VAL A 315 -18.75 -34.01 0.37
N LYS A 316 -19.72 -33.16 0.04
CA LYS A 316 -20.16 -32.07 0.90
C LYS A 316 -20.64 -32.62 2.25
N ILE A 317 -19.99 -32.18 3.32
CA ILE A 317 -20.38 -32.48 4.70
C ILE A 317 -21.32 -31.35 5.16
N GLU A 318 -22.49 -31.71 5.74
CA GLU A 318 -23.38 -30.73 6.34
C GLU A 318 -22.67 -30.00 7.49
N ASN A 319 -22.77 -28.65 7.49
CA ASN A 319 -22.13 -27.74 8.47
C ASN A 319 -20.60 -27.70 8.43
N GLU A 320 -19.97 -28.08 7.31
CA GLU A 320 -18.53 -27.91 7.17
C GLU A 320 -18.15 -26.42 7.16
N GLU A 321 -17.07 -26.08 7.88
CA GLU A 321 -16.56 -24.72 7.93
C GLU A 321 -16.06 -24.27 6.54
N ILE A 322 -16.43 -23.05 6.14
CA ILE A 322 -15.96 -22.42 4.91
C ILE A 322 -14.47 -22.15 5.02
N LYS A 323 -13.71 -22.78 4.13
CA LYS A 323 -12.24 -22.67 4.09
C LYS A 323 -11.76 -21.58 3.13
N TYR A 324 -12.41 -21.47 1.97
CA TYR A 324 -11.99 -20.58 0.90
C TYR A 324 -12.94 -19.38 0.76
N ASP A 325 -12.39 -18.18 0.58
CA ASP A 325 -13.17 -16.95 0.39
C ASP A 325 -12.48 -16.00 -0.59
N PHE A 326 -13.26 -15.08 -1.16
CA PHE A 326 -12.71 -14.04 -2.01
C PHE A 326 -11.98 -12.97 -1.20
N ILE A 327 -10.74 -12.69 -1.59
CA ILE A 327 -9.99 -11.52 -1.11
C ILE A 327 -10.61 -10.27 -1.70
N LEU A 328 -10.90 -9.28 -0.83
CA LEU A 328 -11.31 -7.96 -1.27
C LEU A 328 -10.09 -7.13 -1.66
N CYS A 329 -10.21 -6.44 -2.77
CA CYS A 329 -9.17 -5.56 -3.29
C CYS A 329 -9.81 -4.39 -4.02
N SER A 330 -9.38 -3.17 -3.69
CA SER A 330 -9.90 -1.93 -4.26
C SER A 330 -9.31 -1.60 -5.65
N LEU A 331 -8.33 -2.35 -6.10
CA LEU A 331 -7.57 -2.03 -7.30
C LEU A 331 -8.23 -2.59 -8.58
N ASN A 332 -7.91 -2.01 -9.72
CA ASN A 332 -8.43 -2.31 -11.07
C ASN A 332 -7.61 -3.41 -11.79
N THR A 333 -7.74 -3.58 -13.09
CA THR A 333 -7.29 -4.74 -13.91
C THR A 333 -5.80 -5.15 -13.83
N ARG A 334 -4.90 -4.31 -13.32
CA ARG A 334 -3.48 -4.69 -13.08
C ARG A 334 -3.29 -5.75 -11.99
N ASN A 335 -4.33 -6.01 -11.24
CA ASN A 335 -4.28 -6.82 -10.02
C ASN A 335 -4.12 -8.32 -10.22
N ALA A 336 -4.55 -8.87 -11.35
CA ALA A 336 -4.38 -10.29 -11.62
C ALA A 336 -2.89 -10.70 -11.65
N GLU A 337 -2.03 -9.83 -12.18
CA GLU A 337 -0.58 -10.08 -12.21
C GLU A 337 0.05 -9.95 -10.83
N ASP A 338 -0.37 -8.94 -10.05
CA ASP A 338 0.09 -8.78 -8.68
C ASP A 338 -0.34 -9.97 -7.81
N MET A 339 -1.59 -10.45 -7.97
CA MET A 339 -2.05 -11.65 -7.26
C MET A 339 -1.19 -12.87 -7.56
N LYS A 340 -0.84 -13.09 -8.82
CA LYS A 340 0.07 -14.18 -9.22
C LYS A 340 1.44 -14.04 -8.57
N ARG A 341 1.98 -12.82 -8.50
CA ARG A 341 3.29 -12.55 -7.87
C ARG A 341 3.29 -12.85 -6.38
N TYR A 342 2.20 -12.55 -5.69
CA TYR A 342 2.02 -12.91 -4.27
C TYR A 342 1.60 -14.37 -4.08
N GLY A 343 1.45 -15.15 -5.16
CA GLY A 343 1.05 -16.56 -5.09
C GLY A 343 -0.38 -16.76 -4.63
N ILE A 344 -1.27 -15.79 -4.93
CA ILE A 344 -2.71 -15.87 -4.64
C ILE A 344 -3.41 -16.56 -5.80
N ASP A 345 -4.25 -17.52 -5.50
CA ASP A 345 -5.06 -18.21 -6.49
C ASP A 345 -6.09 -17.28 -7.15
N ILE A 346 -6.21 -17.39 -8.47
CA ILE A 346 -7.14 -16.57 -9.27
C ILE A 346 -8.25 -17.43 -9.82
N MET A 347 -9.50 -17.06 -9.55
CA MET A 347 -10.67 -17.60 -10.20
C MET A 347 -10.93 -16.79 -11.49
N SER A 348 -10.23 -17.16 -12.56
CA SER A 348 -10.47 -16.63 -13.91
C SER A 348 -11.66 -17.33 -14.55
N ASP A 349 -12.20 -16.75 -15.66
CA ASP A 349 -13.27 -17.39 -16.43
C ASP A 349 -12.96 -18.81 -16.86
N SER A 350 -11.73 -19.05 -17.30
CA SER A 350 -11.29 -20.40 -17.71
C SER A 350 -11.24 -21.34 -16.51
N LYS A 351 -10.75 -20.88 -15.37
CA LYS A 351 -10.69 -21.69 -14.15
C LYS A 351 -12.08 -21.94 -13.56
N PHE A 352 -12.95 -20.94 -13.62
CA PHE A 352 -14.35 -21.09 -13.25
C PHE A 352 -15.05 -22.15 -14.11
N ALA A 353 -14.91 -22.07 -15.43
CA ALA A 353 -15.47 -23.07 -16.35
C ALA A 353 -14.93 -24.49 -16.07
N GLU A 354 -13.63 -24.61 -15.78
CA GLU A 354 -12.99 -25.88 -15.41
C GLU A 354 -13.51 -26.48 -14.10
N TYR A 355 -13.91 -25.62 -13.15
CA TYR A 355 -14.37 -26.02 -11.81
C TYR A 355 -15.87 -26.33 -11.79
N LEU A 356 -16.66 -25.83 -12.76
CA LEU A 356 -18.06 -26.16 -12.88
C LEU A 356 -18.25 -27.68 -13.07
N ASN A 357 -19.14 -28.26 -12.30
CA ASN A 357 -19.51 -29.68 -12.40
C ASN A 357 -21.02 -29.82 -12.27
N VAL A 358 -21.53 -30.96 -12.76
CA VAL A 358 -22.97 -31.27 -12.81
C VAL A 358 -23.62 -31.20 -11.43
N HIS A 359 -22.91 -31.67 -10.41
CA HIS A 359 -23.44 -31.62 -9.03
C HIS A 359 -23.62 -30.22 -8.50
N PHE A 360 -22.66 -29.34 -8.76
CA PHE A 360 -22.78 -27.92 -8.45
C PHE A 360 -23.95 -27.29 -9.20
N MET A 361 -24.05 -27.53 -10.51
CA MET A 361 -25.10 -26.95 -11.36
C MET A 361 -26.50 -27.34 -10.91
N ASN A 362 -26.71 -28.63 -10.57
CA ASN A 362 -27.99 -29.13 -10.08
C ASN A 362 -28.45 -28.50 -8.74
N ALA A 363 -27.51 -28.01 -7.96
CA ALA A 363 -27.79 -27.36 -6.67
C ALA A 363 -28.14 -25.86 -6.80
N GLN A 364 -28.08 -25.29 -8.02
CA GLN A 364 -28.32 -23.86 -8.21
C GLN A 364 -29.81 -23.53 -8.45
N SER A 365 -30.22 -22.33 -8.03
CA SER A 365 -31.54 -21.79 -8.32
C SER A 365 -31.63 -21.27 -9.76
N GLU A 366 -32.86 -21.19 -10.29
CA GLU A 366 -33.12 -20.60 -11.61
C GLU A 366 -32.65 -19.15 -11.70
N GLU A 367 -32.80 -18.39 -10.59
CA GLU A 367 -32.32 -17.01 -10.52
C GLU A 367 -30.78 -16.96 -10.68
N TRP A 368 -30.06 -17.87 -10.04
CA TRP A 368 -28.59 -17.93 -10.18
C TRP A 368 -28.18 -18.35 -11.59
N LEU A 369 -28.86 -19.34 -12.18
CA LEU A 369 -28.62 -19.77 -13.56
C LEU A 369 -28.83 -18.62 -14.57
N THR A 370 -29.86 -17.83 -14.35
CA THR A 370 -30.10 -16.61 -15.16
C THR A 370 -28.94 -15.62 -15.06
N LYS A 371 -28.40 -15.41 -13.85
CA LYS A 371 -27.21 -14.57 -13.65
C LYS A 371 -25.96 -15.15 -14.33
N LEU A 372 -25.78 -16.46 -14.28
CA LEU A 372 -24.70 -17.18 -14.96
C LEU A 372 -24.79 -16.97 -16.47
N TYR A 373 -25.96 -17.23 -17.08
CA TYR A 373 -26.10 -17.08 -18.53
C TYR A 373 -25.89 -15.64 -18.98
N LYS A 374 -26.41 -14.66 -18.23
CA LYS A 374 -26.13 -13.26 -18.50
C LYS A 374 -24.63 -12.96 -18.42
N TYR A 375 -23.95 -13.47 -17.40
CA TYR A 375 -22.50 -13.31 -17.25
C TYR A 375 -21.73 -13.90 -18.42
N ILE A 376 -22.11 -15.11 -18.87
CA ILE A 376 -21.50 -15.77 -20.03
C ILE A 376 -21.67 -14.95 -21.30
N LEU A 377 -22.86 -14.39 -21.53
CA LEU A 377 -23.17 -13.59 -22.71
C LEU A 377 -22.45 -12.24 -22.68
N ASP A 378 -22.54 -11.51 -21.57
CA ASP A 378 -21.92 -10.18 -21.39
C ASP A 378 -20.40 -10.25 -21.58
N ASN A 379 -19.75 -11.33 -21.19
CA ASN A 379 -18.31 -11.54 -21.31
C ASN A 379 -17.91 -12.41 -22.52
N ARG A 380 -18.86 -12.79 -23.40
CA ARG A 380 -18.61 -13.59 -24.62
C ARG A 380 -17.84 -14.88 -24.38
N LEU A 381 -18.12 -15.57 -23.27
CA LEU A 381 -17.36 -16.73 -22.84
C LEU A 381 -17.59 -18.01 -23.66
N THR A 382 -18.50 -17.95 -24.63
CA THR A 382 -18.77 -19.03 -25.62
C THR A 382 -18.26 -18.67 -27.01
N GLU A 383 -17.71 -17.47 -27.22
CA GLU A 383 -17.22 -17.04 -28.54
C GLU A 383 -15.74 -17.45 -28.73
N LYS A 384 -15.45 -18.10 -29.84
CA LYS A 384 -14.07 -18.32 -30.31
C LYS A 384 -13.66 -17.13 -31.18
N TYR A 385 -12.65 -16.39 -30.78
CA TYR A 385 -12.10 -15.34 -31.63
C TYR A 385 -10.64 -15.59 -31.98
N GLN A 386 -10.27 -15.24 -33.20
CA GLN A 386 -8.88 -15.25 -33.64
C GLN A 386 -8.13 -14.09 -32.94
N LYS A 387 -7.13 -14.42 -32.14
CA LYS A 387 -6.11 -13.41 -31.76
C LYS A 387 -5.19 -13.15 -32.95
N ASN A 388 -4.76 -11.90 -33.10
CA ASN A 388 -3.74 -11.48 -34.07
C ASN A 388 -2.46 -12.31 -33.78
N ALA A 389 -2.27 -13.43 -34.43
CA ALA A 389 -1.12 -14.33 -34.50
C ALA A 389 -1.53 -15.80 -34.70
N GLY A 390 -2.77 -16.08 -35.17
CA GLY A 390 -3.18 -17.44 -35.49
C GLY A 390 -3.57 -18.35 -34.31
N LEU A 391 -3.53 -17.86 -33.06
CA LEU A 391 -3.98 -18.56 -31.87
C LEU A 391 -5.48 -18.35 -31.66
N THR A 392 -6.28 -19.41 -31.76
CA THR A 392 -7.69 -19.39 -31.33
C THR A 392 -7.74 -19.36 -29.82
N SER A 393 -8.41 -18.36 -29.20
CA SER A 393 -8.74 -18.47 -27.78
C SER A 393 -9.87 -19.49 -27.64
N GLU A 394 -9.67 -20.49 -26.83
CA GLU A 394 -10.74 -21.41 -26.43
C GLU A 394 -11.82 -20.63 -25.67
N ALA A 395 -13.07 -20.80 -26.10
CA ALA A 395 -14.21 -20.26 -25.37
C ALA A 395 -14.40 -21.10 -24.08
N PRO A 396 -14.11 -20.57 -22.90
CA PRO A 396 -13.93 -21.38 -21.70
C PRO A 396 -15.18 -22.16 -21.31
N MET A 397 -16.38 -21.62 -21.60
CA MET A 397 -17.65 -22.24 -21.19
C MET A 397 -18.17 -23.31 -22.12
N LEU A 398 -17.57 -23.53 -23.29
CA LEU A 398 -18.08 -24.52 -24.24
C LEU A 398 -17.95 -25.97 -23.73
N ASN A 399 -16.96 -26.26 -22.90
CA ASN A 399 -16.74 -27.57 -22.31
C ASN A 399 -17.26 -27.70 -20.86
N ALA A 400 -17.88 -26.65 -20.31
CA ALA A 400 -18.49 -26.67 -18.99
C ALA A 400 -19.94 -27.21 -19.06
N PRO A 401 -20.43 -27.90 -18.02
CA PRO A 401 -21.80 -28.46 -17.99
C PRO A 401 -22.84 -27.35 -17.68
N ILE A 402 -23.10 -26.48 -18.66
CA ILE A 402 -23.91 -25.25 -18.47
C ILE A 402 -25.30 -25.35 -19.10
N ILE A 403 -25.58 -26.34 -19.94
CA ILE A 403 -26.87 -26.48 -20.62
C ILE A 403 -27.65 -27.66 -20.07
N LYS A 404 -28.91 -27.44 -19.74
CA LYS A 404 -29.83 -28.50 -19.30
C LYS A 404 -30.47 -29.18 -20.53
N ASN A 405 -30.36 -30.51 -20.63
CA ASN A 405 -31.02 -31.30 -21.67
C ASN A 405 -32.47 -31.61 -21.30
N GLU A 406 -33.22 -32.30 -22.21
CA GLU A 406 -34.60 -32.75 -21.95
C GLU A 406 -34.69 -33.80 -20.85
N CYS A 407 -33.63 -34.51 -20.52
CA CYS A 407 -33.54 -35.42 -19.37
C CYS A 407 -33.35 -34.66 -18.03
N ASN A 408 -33.37 -33.33 -18.03
CA ASN A 408 -33.06 -32.48 -16.87
C ASN A 408 -31.62 -32.59 -16.34
N GLU A 409 -30.68 -33.05 -17.15
CA GLU A 409 -29.28 -33.17 -16.81
C GLU A 409 -28.49 -31.99 -17.37
N PHE A 410 -27.51 -31.45 -16.58
CA PHE A 410 -26.59 -30.47 -17.09
C PHE A 410 -25.49 -31.12 -17.93
N VAL A 411 -25.31 -30.63 -19.14
CA VAL A 411 -24.34 -31.13 -20.12
C VAL A 411 -23.52 -29.98 -20.71
N SER A 412 -22.34 -30.28 -21.20
CA SER A 412 -21.49 -29.31 -21.89
C SER A 412 -21.98 -29.12 -23.33
N PRO A 413 -22.01 -27.87 -23.85
CA PRO A 413 -22.33 -27.56 -25.25
C PRO A 413 -21.49 -28.34 -26.24
N TYR A 414 -20.21 -28.56 -25.92
CA TYR A 414 -19.24 -29.27 -26.73
C TYR A 414 -18.60 -30.43 -25.95
N ARG A 415 -18.17 -31.47 -26.65
CA ARG A 415 -17.24 -32.50 -26.16
C ARG A 415 -16.01 -32.47 -27.06
N GLY A 416 -14.92 -31.89 -26.55
CA GLY A 416 -13.78 -31.52 -27.37
C GLY A 416 -14.19 -30.47 -28.42
N ASP A 417 -13.92 -30.71 -29.70
CA ASP A 417 -14.24 -29.77 -30.79
C ASP A 417 -15.61 -30.05 -31.45
N LYS A 418 -16.37 -31.03 -30.95
CA LYS A 418 -17.66 -31.41 -31.53
C LYS A 418 -18.81 -30.84 -30.70
N LEU A 419 -19.76 -30.22 -31.40
CA LEU A 419 -21.04 -29.82 -30.81
C LEU A 419 -21.76 -31.07 -30.29
N TYR A 420 -22.21 -31.03 -29.03
CA TYR A 420 -22.79 -32.20 -28.35
C TYR A 420 -24.30 -32.08 -28.15
N ILE A 421 -24.84 -30.86 -28.02
CA ILE A 421 -26.24 -30.63 -27.73
C ILE A 421 -26.86 -29.73 -28.81
N PHE A 422 -28.13 -29.99 -29.14
CA PHE A 422 -28.83 -29.40 -30.27
C PHE A 422 -30.22 -28.91 -29.84
N PHE A 423 -30.77 -27.94 -30.57
CA PHE A 423 -32.18 -27.59 -30.47
C PHE A 423 -33.03 -28.76 -31.01
N LYS A 424 -34.22 -28.92 -30.41
CA LYS A 424 -35.16 -29.98 -30.85
C LYS A 424 -35.52 -29.76 -32.32
N SER A 425 -35.38 -30.83 -33.08
CA SER A 425 -35.77 -30.85 -34.49
C SER A 425 -36.31 -32.28 -34.86
N GLU A 426 -37.01 -32.36 -35.98
CA GLU A 426 -37.55 -33.66 -36.47
C GLU A 426 -36.49 -34.74 -36.63
N ASN A 427 -35.24 -34.37 -36.85
CA ASN A 427 -34.10 -35.28 -37.05
C ASN A 427 -33.32 -35.58 -35.77
N ILE A 428 -33.60 -34.92 -34.64
CA ILE A 428 -32.94 -35.15 -33.36
C ILE A 428 -33.98 -35.62 -32.36
N VAL A 429 -34.02 -36.94 -32.14
CA VAL A 429 -35.05 -37.61 -31.34
C VAL A 429 -34.57 -37.95 -29.93
N SER A 430 -33.25 -37.97 -29.70
CA SER A 430 -32.71 -38.36 -28.40
C SER A 430 -32.76 -37.18 -27.40
N PRO A 431 -33.51 -37.31 -26.29
CA PRO A 431 -33.59 -36.24 -25.28
C PRO A 431 -32.27 -35.93 -24.62
N GLU A 432 -31.30 -36.84 -24.63
CA GLU A 432 -29.94 -36.64 -24.08
C GLU A 432 -29.15 -35.55 -24.82
N TYR A 433 -29.42 -35.40 -26.14
CA TYR A 433 -28.73 -34.44 -27.01
C TYR A 433 -29.60 -33.22 -27.35
N THR A 434 -30.76 -33.10 -26.71
CA THR A 434 -31.71 -32.02 -26.98
C THR A 434 -31.76 -31.02 -25.82
N ILE A 435 -31.67 -29.72 -26.12
CA ILE A 435 -31.80 -28.65 -25.14
C ILE A 435 -33.23 -28.72 -24.57
N ASN A 436 -33.35 -28.57 -23.25
CA ASN A 436 -34.63 -28.53 -22.57
C ASN A 436 -35.51 -27.40 -23.12
N SER A 437 -36.72 -27.75 -23.55
CA SER A 437 -37.64 -26.77 -24.19
C SER A 437 -38.09 -25.63 -23.30
N ASN A 438 -37.91 -25.72 -21.99
CA ASN A 438 -38.19 -24.68 -21.05
C ASN A 438 -37.09 -23.59 -21.01
N LEU A 439 -35.98 -23.74 -21.73
CA LEU A 439 -34.86 -22.79 -21.77
C LEU A 439 -34.88 -21.87 -22.99
N TYR A 440 -35.87 -21.98 -23.91
CA TYR A 440 -36.02 -21.10 -25.07
C TYR A 440 -37.47 -20.82 -25.43
#